data_d2defbac432f8e9e43b31ea610e4404b
#
_entry.id   d2defbac432f8e9e43b31ea610e4404b
#
_cell.length_a   1.000
_cell.length_b   1.000
_cell.length_c   1.000
_cell.angle_alpha   90.00
_cell.angle_beta   90.00
_cell.angle_gamma   90.00
#
_symmetry.space_group_name_H-M   'P 1'
#
loop_
_entity.id
_entity.type
_entity.pdbx_description
1 polymer ?
#
loop_
_entity_poly.entity_id
_entity_poly.type
_entity_poly.pdbx_seq_one_letter_code
_entity_poly.pdbx_strand_id
1 'polypeptide(L)'
;ALDPRGLPKAFDYEGTPTKQARTWVRNVPTALERDSGFTNFSDLIGLQSGTLNADVLGRTFPRGTIFDPATTRLLTAGQIDPVTGLPVARTGYVRDAFPGNRIPASRINPNALKLMQLYPAPNQAGLNNNYVVNRTNTDDTHAFDVRVDHNFSGNDRLFVRYSFSNNHKVRPS
;
A
#
# COMPACT_ATOMS: atom_id res chain seq x y z
N ALA A 1 2.60 28.38 45.14
CA ALA A 1 2.45 29.68 45.78
C ALA A 1 0.96 29.89 46.09
N LEU A 2 0.67 30.34 47.32
CA LEU A 2 -0.70 30.67 47.72
C LEU A 2 -1.04 32.08 47.21
N ASP A 3 -2.26 32.25 46.67
CA ASP A 3 -2.85 33.60 46.43
C ASP A 3 -2.87 34.34 47.78
N PRO A 4 -2.69 35.69 47.81
CA PRO A 4 -2.81 36.49 49.01
C PRO A 4 -4.11 36.29 49.82
N ARG A 5 -5.12 35.71 49.18
CA ARG A 5 -6.43 35.33 49.76
C ARG A 5 -6.49 33.89 50.25
N GLY A 6 -5.35 33.15 50.27
CA GLY A 6 -5.24 31.80 50.80
C GLY A 6 -5.81 30.68 49.88
N LEU A 7 -6.08 30.97 48.62
CA LEU A 7 -6.58 29.98 47.68
C LEU A 7 -5.39 29.22 47.05
N PRO A 8 -5.25 27.94 47.23
CA PRO A 8 -4.31 27.14 46.47
C PRO A 8 -4.77 27.02 45.03
N LYS A 9 -3.92 27.48 44.12
CA LYS A 9 -4.11 27.29 42.66
C LYS A 9 -3.09 26.28 42.16
N ALA A 10 -3.55 25.17 41.63
CA ALA A 10 -2.69 24.27 40.91
C ALA A 10 -3.11 24.32 39.44
N PHE A 11 -2.17 24.60 38.58
CA PHE A 11 -2.29 24.48 37.14
C PHE A 11 -1.12 23.61 36.67
N ASP A 12 -1.45 22.58 35.92
CA ASP A 12 -0.47 21.69 35.28
C ASP A 12 -0.78 21.63 33.79
N TYR A 13 0.29 21.71 32.99
CA TYR A 13 0.20 21.58 31.54
C TYR A 13 1.29 20.61 31.08
N GLU A 14 0.88 19.62 30.32
CA GLU A 14 1.77 18.65 29.68
C GLU A 14 1.57 18.69 28.16
N GLY A 15 2.64 18.99 27.43
CA GLY A 15 2.70 18.89 25.98
C GLY A 15 3.73 17.84 25.58
N THR A 16 3.28 16.79 24.89
CA THR A 16 4.15 15.68 24.47
C THR A 16 4.14 15.55 22.94
N PRO A 17 4.89 16.40 22.22
CA PRO A 17 5.03 16.27 20.77
C PRO A 17 5.96 15.09 20.47
N THR A 18 5.44 14.11 19.71
CA THR A 18 6.23 12.96 19.26
C THR A 18 6.31 12.95 17.74
N LYS A 19 7.53 12.84 17.22
CA LYS A 19 7.80 12.66 15.79
C LYS A 19 8.55 11.36 15.57
N GLN A 20 7.96 10.45 14.79
CA GLN A 20 8.57 9.16 14.50
C GLN A 20 8.71 9.00 12.99
N ALA A 21 9.95 8.99 12.52
CA ALA A 21 10.26 8.66 11.12
C ALA A 21 10.02 7.17 10.87
N ARG A 22 9.35 6.85 9.76
CA ARG A 22 9.17 5.48 9.26
C ARG A 22 9.62 5.38 7.81
N THR A 23 10.51 4.46 7.55
CA THR A 23 10.90 4.10 6.19
C THR A 23 9.88 3.12 5.62
N TRP A 24 9.35 3.45 4.47
CA TRP A 24 8.44 2.59 3.73
C TRP A 24 9.12 2.16 2.45
N VAL A 25 9.15 0.84 2.23
CA VAL A 25 9.66 0.23 1.03
C VAL A 25 8.48 -0.37 0.28
N ARG A 26 8.34 -0.06 -1.01
CA ARG A 26 7.20 -0.45 -1.84
C ARG A 26 7.67 -0.84 -3.24
N ASN A 27 6.83 -1.59 -3.93
CA ASN A 27 6.95 -1.84 -5.35
C ASN A 27 6.05 -0.87 -6.10
N VAL A 28 6.62 -0.18 -7.07
CA VAL A 28 5.90 0.69 -8.00
C VAL A 28 6.23 0.27 -9.43
N PRO A 29 5.42 0.67 -10.42
CA PRO A 29 5.73 0.39 -11.81
C PRO A 29 7.11 0.88 -12.19
N THR A 30 7.86 0.05 -12.92
CA THR A 30 9.23 0.34 -13.34
C THR A 30 9.28 1.49 -14.35
N ALA A 31 10.48 2.02 -14.61
CA ALA A 31 10.67 3.01 -15.66
C ALA A 31 10.25 2.45 -17.03
N LEU A 32 10.62 1.19 -17.34
CA LEU A 32 10.25 0.53 -18.59
C LEU A 32 8.73 0.44 -18.79
N GLU A 33 8.02 0.03 -17.75
CA GLU A 33 6.56 -0.05 -17.77
C GLU A 33 5.93 1.32 -17.99
N ARG A 34 6.42 2.36 -17.33
CA ARG A 34 5.92 3.73 -17.43
C ARG A 34 6.21 4.35 -18.80
N ASP A 35 7.46 4.28 -19.26
CA ASP A 35 7.91 4.91 -20.50
C ASP A 35 7.24 4.29 -21.72
N SER A 36 6.85 3.02 -21.62
CA SER A 36 6.05 2.34 -22.63
C SER A 36 4.56 2.69 -22.61
N GLY A 37 4.09 3.53 -21.69
CA GLY A 37 2.66 3.76 -21.46
C GLY A 37 1.95 2.53 -20.91
N PHE A 38 2.63 1.73 -20.11
CA PHE A 38 2.13 0.47 -19.54
C PHE A 38 1.75 -0.59 -20.58
N THR A 39 2.49 -0.62 -21.68
CA THR A 39 2.35 -1.65 -22.73
C THR A 39 3.45 -2.71 -22.66
N ASN A 40 4.59 -2.41 -22.07
CA ASN A 40 5.76 -3.29 -22.01
C ASN A 40 6.06 -3.73 -20.57
N PHE A 41 5.83 -5.00 -20.31
CA PHE A 41 6.08 -5.67 -19.02
C PHE A 41 7.13 -6.78 -19.17
N SER A 42 8.05 -6.65 -20.15
CA SER A 42 9.05 -7.69 -20.41
C SER A 42 10.02 -7.89 -19.26
N ASP A 43 10.20 -6.90 -18.41
CA ASP A 43 11.02 -6.95 -17.21
C ASP A 43 10.45 -7.86 -16.10
N LEU A 44 9.17 -8.20 -16.16
CA LEU A 44 8.58 -9.19 -15.24
C LEU A 44 9.03 -10.63 -15.57
N ILE A 45 9.45 -10.90 -16.82
CA ILE A 45 9.93 -12.23 -17.23
C ILE A 45 11.27 -12.48 -16.56
N GLY A 46 11.32 -13.55 -15.74
CA GLY A 46 12.56 -13.88 -15.01
C GLY A 46 12.74 -13.15 -13.69
N LEU A 47 11.76 -12.34 -13.26
CA LEU A 47 11.73 -11.77 -11.90
C LEU A 47 11.85 -12.84 -10.81
N GLN A 48 11.27 -14.00 -11.06
CA GLN A 48 11.41 -15.21 -10.28
C GLN A 48 11.99 -16.30 -11.18
N SER A 49 13.01 -16.99 -10.70
CA SER A 49 13.58 -18.15 -11.40
C SER A 49 12.55 -19.26 -11.58
N GLY A 50 12.67 -19.99 -12.69
CA GLY A 50 11.83 -21.12 -13.01
C GLY A 50 10.66 -20.82 -13.93
N THR A 51 9.85 -21.84 -14.15
CA THR A 51 8.69 -21.84 -15.05
C THR A 51 7.41 -22.08 -14.28
N LEU A 52 6.28 -21.72 -14.89
CA LEU A 52 4.96 -22.15 -14.46
C LEU A 52 4.78 -23.63 -14.77
N ASN A 53 3.87 -24.29 -14.05
CA ASN A 53 3.49 -25.67 -14.37
C ASN A 53 2.96 -25.74 -15.82
N ALA A 54 3.23 -26.86 -16.48
CA ALA A 54 2.73 -27.08 -17.83
C ALA A 54 1.20 -27.00 -17.89
N ASP A 55 0.69 -26.31 -18.88
CA ASP A 55 -0.74 -26.24 -19.14
C ASP A 55 -1.29 -27.56 -19.74
N VAL A 56 -2.54 -27.56 -20.13
CA VAL A 56 -3.18 -28.80 -20.70
C VAL A 56 -2.67 -29.15 -22.10
N LEU A 57 -1.90 -28.25 -22.72
CA LEU A 57 -1.20 -28.50 -24.00
C LEU A 57 0.28 -28.88 -23.78
N GLY A 58 0.73 -29.02 -22.53
CA GLY A 58 2.13 -29.29 -22.21
C GLY A 58 3.06 -28.08 -22.36
N ARG A 59 2.53 -26.87 -22.60
CA ARG A 59 3.34 -25.67 -22.74
C ARG A 59 3.79 -25.17 -21.37
N THR A 60 5.04 -24.75 -21.27
CA THR A 60 5.62 -24.14 -20.08
C THR A 60 5.97 -22.69 -20.38
N PHE A 61 5.83 -21.84 -19.38
CA PHE A 61 6.10 -20.40 -19.51
C PHE A 61 6.99 -19.93 -18.37
N PRO A 62 7.91 -19.00 -18.62
CA PRO A 62 8.68 -18.38 -17.55
C PRO A 62 7.74 -17.73 -16.51
N ARG A 63 8.15 -17.72 -15.25
CA ARG A 63 7.43 -16.94 -14.23
C ARG A 63 7.44 -15.46 -14.59
N GLY A 64 6.33 -14.77 -14.32
CA GLY A 64 6.11 -13.39 -14.74
C GLY A 64 5.45 -13.24 -16.13
N THR A 65 5.16 -14.35 -16.83
CA THR A 65 4.43 -14.30 -18.11
C THR A 65 3.01 -13.79 -17.91
N ILE A 66 2.61 -12.83 -18.74
CA ILE A 66 1.26 -12.24 -18.79
C ILE A 66 0.46 -12.93 -19.89
N PHE A 67 -0.72 -13.44 -19.55
CA PHE A 67 -1.60 -14.14 -20.48
C PHE A 67 -2.75 -13.23 -20.95
N ASP A 68 -3.13 -13.39 -22.21
CA ASP A 68 -4.28 -12.67 -22.77
C ASP A 68 -5.60 -13.35 -22.36
N PRO A 69 -6.44 -12.69 -21.54
CA PRO A 69 -7.72 -13.27 -21.11
C PRO A 69 -8.71 -13.48 -22.24
N ALA A 70 -8.58 -12.76 -23.36
CA ALA A 70 -9.46 -12.92 -24.52
C ALA A 70 -9.20 -14.23 -25.29
N THR A 71 -8.05 -14.87 -25.07
CA THR A 71 -7.70 -16.16 -25.68
C THR A 71 -8.13 -17.37 -24.82
N THR A 72 -8.87 -17.11 -23.72
CA THR A 72 -9.35 -18.17 -22.84
C THR A 72 -10.27 -19.13 -23.59
N ARG A 73 -9.90 -20.42 -23.63
CA ARG A 73 -10.69 -21.47 -24.25
C ARG A 73 -10.64 -22.76 -23.45
N LEU A 74 -11.76 -23.49 -23.44
CA LEU A 74 -11.85 -24.82 -22.87
C LEU A 74 -11.40 -25.84 -23.90
N LEU A 75 -10.50 -26.72 -23.53
CA LEU A 75 -10.02 -27.82 -24.36
C LEU A 75 -10.33 -29.18 -23.69
N THR A 76 -10.65 -30.17 -24.49
CA THR A 76 -10.98 -31.53 -24.02
C THR A 76 -9.85 -32.48 -24.33
N ALA A 77 -9.49 -33.35 -23.38
CA ALA A 77 -8.45 -34.36 -23.56
C ALA A 77 -8.66 -35.22 -24.83
N GLY A 78 -7.56 -35.48 -25.52
CA GLY A 78 -7.58 -36.25 -26.77
C GLY A 78 -7.93 -35.45 -28.04
N GLN A 79 -8.30 -34.17 -27.90
CA GLN A 79 -8.50 -33.27 -29.03
C GLN A 79 -7.19 -32.60 -29.45
N ILE A 80 -7.21 -31.95 -30.61
CA ILE A 80 -6.16 -31.02 -31.03
C ILE A 80 -6.68 -29.64 -30.85
N ASP A 81 -5.89 -28.74 -30.23
CA ASP A 81 -6.23 -27.33 -30.10
C ASP A 81 -6.23 -26.67 -31.48
N PRO A 82 -7.37 -26.10 -31.93
CA PRO A 82 -7.47 -25.50 -33.26
C PRO A 82 -6.61 -24.26 -33.45
N VAL A 83 -6.15 -23.63 -32.37
CA VAL A 83 -5.33 -22.43 -32.42
C VAL A 83 -3.84 -22.75 -32.53
N THR A 84 -3.36 -23.72 -31.73
CA THR A 84 -1.93 -24.05 -31.68
C THR A 84 -1.55 -25.29 -32.45
N GLY A 85 -2.52 -26.15 -32.82
CA GLY A 85 -2.27 -27.45 -33.43
C GLY A 85 -1.70 -28.51 -32.47
N LEU A 86 -1.63 -28.20 -31.18
CA LEU A 86 -1.06 -29.10 -30.20
C LEU A 86 -2.09 -30.11 -29.66
N PRO A 87 -1.68 -31.36 -29.31
CA PRO A 87 -2.57 -32.29 -28.66
C PRO A 87 -2.89 -31.89 -27.25
N VAL A 88 -4.14 -32.10 -26.84
CA VAL A 88 -4.64 -31.78 -25.49
C VAL A 88 -4.44 -32.99 -24.57
N ALA A 89 -3.51 -32.89 -23.63
CA ALA A 89 -3.17 -33.97 -22.70
C ALA A 89 -4.24 -34.20 -21.62
N ARG A 90 -4.96 -33.17 -21.22
CA ARG A 90 -6.01 -33.22 -20.20
C ARG A 90 -7.06 -32.12 -20.45
N THR A 91 -8.29 -32.38 -20.03
CA THR A 91 -9.35 -31.38 -20.13
C THR A 91 -9.06 -30.16 -19.20
N GLY A 92 -9.20 -28.94 -19.71
CA GLY A 92 -9.01 -27.73 -18.94
C GLY A 92 -8.96 -26.46 -19.78
N TYR A 93 -8.81 -25.33 -19.11
CA TYR A 93 -8.71 -24.03 -19.76
C TYR A 93 -7.26 -23.68 -20.10
N VAL A 94 -7.09 -23.01 -21.22
CA VAL A 94 -5.81 -22.41 -21.62
C VAL A 94 -5.99 -20.93 -21.95
N ARG A 95 -4.87 -20.24 -21.90
CA ARG A 95 -4.70 -18.87 -22.41
C ARG A 95 -3.39 -18.79 -23.17
N ASP A 96 -3.33 -17.88 -24.13
CA ASP A 96 -2.08 -17.62 -24.83
C ASP A 96 -1.38 -16.43 -24.19
N ALA A 97 -0.06 -16.48 -24.11
CA ALA A 97 0.75 -15.42 -23.56
C ALA A 97 0.82 -14.23 -24.53
N PHE A 98 0.84 -13.01 -23.99
CA PHE A 98 1.23 -11.86 -24.79
C PHE A 98 2.69 -11.99 -25.22
N PRO A 99 3.01 -11.91 -26.52
CA PRO A 99 4.37 -12.04 -27.02
C PRO A 99 5.31 -11.03 -26.32
N GLY A 100 6.37 -11.53 -25.68
CA GLY A 100 7.31 -10.69 -24.94
C GLY A 100 6.71 -9.88 -23.79
N ASN A 101 5.59 -10.30 -23.22
CA ASN A 101 4.83 -9.55 -22.23
C ASN A 101 4.42 -8.15 -22.70
N ARG A 102 4.13 -7.98 -23.97
CA ARG A 102 3.69 -6.70 -24.53
C ARG A 102 2.20 -6.70 -24.76
N ILE A 103 1.49 -5.84 -24.03
CA ILE A 103 0.04 -5.66 -24.15
C ILE A 103 -0.23 -4.59 -25.20
N PRO A 104 -1.00 -4.87 -26.26
CA PRO A 104 -1.36 -3.84 -27.24
C PRO A 104 -2.07 -2.65 -26.59
N ALA A 105 -1.71 -1.43 -26.96
CA ALA A 105 -2.28 -0.22 -26.36
C ALA A 105 -3.82 -0.17 -26.47
N SER A 106 -4.38 -0.72 -27.54
CA SER A 106 -5.83 -0.84 -27.75
C SER A 106 -6.54 -1.75 -26.74
N ARG A 107 -5.78 -2.59 -26.02
CA ARG A 107 -6.29 -3.51 -24.99
C ARG A 107 -6.21 -2.92 -23.57
N ILE A 108 -5.59 -1.77 -23.41
CA ILE A 108 -5.45 -1.11 -22.09
C ILE A 108 -6.67 -0.24 -21.84
N ASN A 109 -7.34 -0.47 -20.71
CA ASN A 109 -8.45 0.36 -20.30
C ASN A 109 -7.95 1.77 -19.91
N PRO A 110 -8.49 2.86 -20.48
CA PRO A 110 -8.05 4.22 -20.16
C PRO A 110 -8.17 4.60 -18.68
N ASN A 111 -9.16 4.05 -17.97
CA ASN A 111 -9.30 4.29 -16.52
C ASN A 111 -8.23 3.55 -15.71
N ALA A 112 -7.86 2.33 -16.13
CA ALA A 112 -6.75 1.62 -15.53
C ALA A 112 -5.43 2.38 -15.70
N LEU A 113 -5.20 2.95 -16.88
CA LEU A 113 -4.03 3.79 -17.15
C LEU A 113 -3.96 5.01 -16.22
N LYS A 114 -5.09 5.71 -16.02
CA LYS A 114 -5.16 6.83 -15.06
C LYS A 114 -4.82 6.40 -13.64
N LEU A 115 -5.28 5.24 -13.21
CA LEU A 115 -4.94 4.70 -11.89
C LEU A 115 -3.46 4.36 -11.77
N MET A 116 -2.86 3.76 -12.81
CA MET A 116 -1.44 3.44 -12.82
C MET A 116 -0.56 4.69 -12.77
N GLN A 117 -1.01 5.80 -13.35
CA GLN A 117 -0.31 7.09 -13.31
C GLN A 117 -0.27 7.73 -11.92
N LEU A 118 -1.16 7.33 -11.01
CA LEU A 118 -1.14 7.81 -9.61
C LEU A 118 0.03 7.25 -8.79
N TYR A 119 0.62 6.12 -9.22
CA TYR A 119 1.79 5.59 -8.55
C TYR A 119 2.99 6.52 -8.75
N PRO A 120 3.82 6.75 -7.73
CA PRO A 120 5.06 7.51 -7.89
C PRO A 120 6.03 6.79 -8.83
N ALA A 121 6.98 7.53 -9.38
CA ALA A 121 8.09 6.94 -10.13
C ALA A 121 9.02 6.16 -9.19
N PRO A 122 9.67 5.08 -9.65
CA PRO A 122 10.67 4.38 -8.86
C PRO A 122 11.85 5.32 -8.53
N ASN A 123 12.37 5.23 -7.31
CA ASN A 123 13.55 5.97 -6.87
C ASN A 123 14.71 5.06 -6.47
N GLN A 124 14.55 3.76 -6.65
CA GLN A 124 15.58 2.73 -6.51
C GLN A 124 15.59 1.87 -7.78
N ALA A 125 16.75 1.32 -8.09
CA ALA A 125 16.89 0.37 -9.19
C ALA A 125 16.23 -0.98 -8.84
N GLY A 126 15.78 -1.69 -9.87
CA GLY A 126 15.23 -3.04 -9.74
C GLY A 126 13.70 -3.11 -9.88
N LEU A 127 13.22 -4.32 -9.84
CA LEU A 127 11.78 -4.65 -10.01
C LEU A 127 11.06 -4.73 -8.66
N ASN A 128 11.79 -5.07 -7.60
CA ASN A 128 11.27 -5.17 -6.26
C ASN A 128 11.91 -4.10 -5.37
N ASN A 129 11.14 -3.61 -4.40
CA ASN A 129 11.59 -2.61 -3.44
C ASN A 129 12.15 -1.35 -4.12
N ASN A 130 11.60 -1.01 -5.27
CA ASN A 130 12.08 0.04 -6.15
C ASN A 130 11.56 1.44 -5.79
N TYR A 131 10.85 1.56 -4.66
CA TYR A 131 10.40 2.83 -4.11
C TYR A 131 10.59 2.88 -2.60
N VAL A 132 11.41 3.81 -2.13
CA VAL A 132 11.68 4.03 -0.71
C VAL A 132 11.31 5.45 -0.35
N VAL A 133 10.52 5.62 0.70
CA VAL A 133 10.11 6.92 1.20
C VAL A 133 10.13 6.94 2.73
N ASN A 134 10.69 8.02 3.28
CA ASN A 134 10.66 8.28 4.72
C ASN A 134 9.48 9.22 5.01
N ARG A 135 8.57 8.76 5.84
CA ARG A 135 7.41 9.53 6.30
C ARG A 135 7.49 9.74 7.79
N THR A 136 7.08 10.91 8.25
CA THR A 136 7.08 11.23 9.68
C THR A 136 5.65 11.12 10.19
N ASN A 137 5.43 10.20 11.13
CA ASN A 137 4.23 10.21 11.95
C ASN A 137 4.40 11.28 13.03
N THR A 138 3.38 12.09 13.23
CA THR A 138 3.32 13.03 14.35
C THR A 138 2.20 12.61 15.29
N ASP A 139 2.47 12.73 16.58
CA ASP A 139 1.52 12.49 17.66
C ASP A 139 1.70 13.61 18.68
N ASP A 140 0.82 14.58 18.61
CA ASP A 140 0.88 15.77 19.47
C ASP A 140 -0.23 15.66 20.52
N THR A 141 0.17 15.45 21.77
CA THR A 141 -0.76 15.39 22.89
C THR A 141 -0.60 16.66 23.72
N HIS A 142 -1.71 17.28 24.04
CA HIS A 142 -1.79 18.42 24.95
C HIS A 142 -2.78 18.08 26.04
N ALA A 143 -2.34 18.19 27.28
CA ALA A 143 -3.18 18.00 28.46
C ALA A 143 -3.00 19.16 29.44
N PHE A 144 -4.05 19.54 30.09
CA PHE A 144 -3.96 20.46 31.21
C PHE A 144 -4.94 20.10 32.33
N ASP A 145 -4.52 20.38 33.53
CA ASP A 145 -5.31 20.22 34.76
C ASP A 145 -5.38 21.57 35.48
N VAL A 146 -6.58 21.93 35.89
CA VAL A 146 -6.81 23.08 36.77
C VAL A 146 -7.54 22.60 38.01
N ARG A 147 -7.01 22.96 39.18
CA ARG A 147 -7.65 22.70 40.46
C ARG A 147 -7.78 23.99 41.25
N VAL A 148 -8.97 24.20 41.79
CA VAL A 148 -9.27 25.31 42.70
C VAL A 148 -9.84 24.70 43.96
N ASP A 149 -9.24 25.04 45.11
CA ASP A 149 -9.69 24.66 46.44
C ASP A 149 -10.19 25.89 47.18
N HIS A 150 -11.30 25.80 47.88
CA HIS A 150 -11.86 26.88 48.69
C HIS A 150 -12.34 26.34 50.04
N ASN A 151 -11.94 27.01 51.14
CA ASN A 151 -12.42 26.74 52.47
C ASN A 151 -13.45 27.80 52.85
N PHE A 152 -14.71 27.37 53.00
CA PHE A 152 -15.80 28.24 53.43
C PHE A 152 -15.81 28.50 54.92
N SER A 153 -15.45 27.46 55.69
CA SER A 153 -15.37 27.51 57.15
C SER A 153 -14.31 26.52 57.65
N GLY A 154 -14.14 26.41 58.97
CA GLY A 154 -13.26 25.40 59.55
C GLY A 154 -13.68 23.96 59.25
N ASN A 155 -14.98 23.73 58.93
CA ASN A 155 -15.53 22.44 58.70
C ASN A 155 -15.96 22.20 57.22
N ASP A 156 -15.99 23.25 56.41
CA ASP A 156 -16.51 23.16 55.02
C ASP A 156 -15.42 23.53 54.01
N ARG A 157 -15.07 22.56 53.16
CA ARG A 157 -14.09 22.70 52.11
C ARG A 157 -14.67 22.24 50.77
N LEU A 158 -14.47 23.01 49.73
CA LEU A 158 -14.80 22.67 48.36
C LEU A 158 -13.53 22.61 47.51
N PHE A 159 -13.44 21.65 46.61
CA PHE A 159 -12.47 21.71 45.52
C PHE A 159 -13.18 21.43 44.19
N VAL A 160 -12.68 22.06 43.13
CA VAL A 160 -13.10 21.82 41.75
C VAL A 160 -11.85 21.49 40.96
N ARG A 161 -11.90 20.43 40.18
CA ARG A 161 -10.85 20.05 39.25
C ARG A 161 -11.43 19.94 37.84
N TYR A 162 -10.75 20.52 36.88
CA TYR A 162 -11.04 20.36 35.46
C TYR A 162 -9.80 19.82 34.77
N SER A 163 -9.97 18.70 34.04
CA SER A 163 -8.94 18.04 33.25
C SER A 163 -9.33 18.02 31.79
N PHE A 164 -8.42 18.39 30.93
CA PHE A 164 -8.62 18.35 29.49
C PHE A 164 -7.42 17.66 28.83
N SER A 165 -7.68 16.83 27.85
CA SER A 165 -6.65 16.21 27.01
C SER A 165 -7.11 16.17 25.56
N ASN A 166 -6.23 16.56 24.66
CA ASN A 166 -6.40 16.46 23.23
C ASN A 166 -5.19 15.77 22.59
N ASN A 167 -5.45 14.88 21.66
CA ASN A 167 -4.41 14.15 20.94
C ASN A 167 -4.65 14.30 19.43
N HIS A 168 -3.66 14.85 18.73
CA HIS A 168 -3.68 14.98 17.27
C HIS A 168 -2.63 14.06 16.64
N LYS A 169 -3.10 13.06 15.88
CA LYS A 169 -2.23 12.07 15.20
C LYS A 169 -2.32 12.24 13.69
N VAL A 170 -1.16 12.44 13.07
CA VAL A 170 -1.02 12.40 11.61
C VAL A 170 -0.18 11.21 11.22
N ARG A 171 -0.78 10.32 10.43
CA ARG A 171 -0.12 9.16 9.84
C ARG A 171 -0.24 9.25 8.33
N PRO A 172 0.77 9.80 7.64
CA PRO A 172 0.74 9.86 6.18
C PRO A 172 0.65 8.44 5.60
N SER A 173 -0.30 8.24 4.73
CA SER A 173 -0.51 6.98 3.98
C SER A 173 0.41 6.89 2.78
#